data_4f63b11ac4731c1c98b5ba5301c7ad7e
#
_entry.id   4f63b11ac4731c1c98b5ba5301c7ad7e
#
_cell.length_a   1.000
_cell.length_b   1.000
_cell.length_c   1.000
_cell.angle_alpha   90.00
_cell.angle_beta   90.00
_cell.angle_gamma   90.00
#
_symmetry.space_group_name_H-M   'P 1'
#
loop_
_entity.id
_entity.type
_entity.pdbx_description
1 polymer ?
#
loop_
_entity_poly.entity_id
_entity_poly.type
_entity_poly.pdbx_seq_one_letter_code
_entity_poly.pdbx_strand_id
1 'polypeptide(L)'
;MKKIAIIGAGISGLSSAHFLKDHYDVTVFEKESTPGGLIRCERVGDNLFHTCGGHIFNSKRQDVLDWFWSKFKVEEEFTKADRNSVVYMNNAKEIPYPIENHMYLFDADIQKKFINDLLQIVRNEGNEPTNFEEFLKHRFGKTLYEMYFKPYNEKVWR
;
A
#
# COMPACT_ATOMS: atom_id res chain seq x y z
N MET A 1 37.24 10.54 -4.46
CA MET A 1 35.82 10.82 -4.11
C MET A 1 35.58 10.55 -2.62
N LYS A 2 34.64 11.22 -1.99
CA LYS A 2 34.23 10.89 -0.61
C LYS A 2 33.58 9.51 -0.59
N LYS A 3 33.81 8.75 0.49
CA LYS A 3 33.23 7.42 0.65
C LYS A 3 31.88 7.50 1.36
N ILE A 4 30.92 6.70 0.88
CA ILE A 4 29.57 6.56 1.46
C ILE A 4 29.29 5.07 1.68
N ALA A 5 28.86 4.73 2.90
CA ALA A 5 28.33 3.42 3.23
C ALA A 5 26.80 3.49 3.27
N ILE A 6 26.14 2.58 2.55
CA ILE A 6 24.69 2.43 2.57
C ILE A 6 24.39 1.08 3.24
N ILE A 7 23.55 1.12 4.28
CA ILE A 7 23.17 -0.08 5.02
C ILE A 7 21.80 -0.56 4.52
N GLY A 8 21.80 -1.74 3.92
CA GLY A 8 20.63 -2.40 3.33
C GLY A 8 20.54 -2.20 1.81
N ALA A 9 20.44 -3.32 1.08
CA ALA A 9 20.23 -3.36 -0.37
C ALA A 9 18.75 -3.59 -0.74
N GLY A 10 17.83 -3.02 0.01
CA GLY A 10 16.43 -2.87 -0.40
C GLY A 10 16.28 -1.77 -1.45
N ILE A 11 15.06 -1.53 -1.95
CA ILE A 11 14.80 -0.56 -3.02
C ILE A 11 15.34 0.84 -2.67
N SER A 12 15.21 1.29 -1.43
CA SER A 12 15.70 2.62 -0.99
C SER A 12 17.23 2.70 -1.04
N GLY A 13 17.92 1.68 -0.52
CA GLY A 13 19.39 1.64 -0.53
C GLY A 13 19.96 1.55 -1.94
N LEU A 14 19.38 0.70 -2.78
CA LEU A 14 19.80 0.54 -4.18
C LEU A 14 19.52 1.81 -5.01
N SER A 15 18.39 2.47 -4.81
CA SER A 15 18.09 3.76 -5.45
C SER A 15 19.09 4.84 -5.01
N SER A 16 19.37 4.93 -3.71
CA SER A 16 20.38 5.87 -3.19
C SER A 16 21.76 5.62 -3.80
N ALA A 17 22.19 4.35 -3.86
CA ALA A 17 23.44 3.98 -4.49
C ALA A 17 23.49 4.37 -5.97
N HIS A 18 22.39 4.14 -6.70
CA HIS A 18 22.28 4.48 -8.11
C HIS A 18 22.49 5.98 -8.37
N PHE A 19 21.86 6.84 -7.56
CA PHE A 19 21.98 8.30 -7.74
C PHE A 19 23.29 8.90 -7.20
N LEU A 20 23.97 8.20 -6.29
CA LEU A 20 25.21 8.71 -5.67
C LEU A 20 26.48 8.21 -6.34
N LYS A 21 26.45 7.08 -7.06
CA LYS A 21 27.63 6.37 -7.59
C LYS A 21 28.54 7.22 -8.49
N ASP A 22 27.99 8.21 -9.19
CA ASP A 22 28.77 9.04 -10.10
C ASP A 22 29.51 10.20 -9.40
N HIS A 23 29.17 10.45 -8.12
CA HIS A 23 29.72 11.54 -7.32
C HIS A 23 30.51 11.06 -6.09
N TYR A 24 30.31 9.81 -5.68
CA TYR A 24 30.86 9.23 -4.45
C TYR A 24 31.37 7.81 -4.69
N ASP A 25 32.31 7.39 -3.85
CA ASP A 25 32.72 5.99 -3.73
C ASP A 25 31.72 5.26 -2.81
N VAL A 26 30.73 4.60 -3.41
CA VAL A 26 29.58 4.04 -2.68
C VAL A 26 29.77 2.55 -2.45
N THR A 27 29.65 2.14 -1.18
CA THR A 27 29.60 0.73 -0.77
C THR A 27 28.25 0.44 -0.13
N VAL A 28 27.55 -0.60 -0.60
CA VAL A 28 26.29 -1.08 -0.05
C VAL A 28 26.55 -2.33 0.78
N PHE A 29 26.07 -2.34 2.02
CA PHE A 29 26.13 -3.49 2.92
C PHE A 29 24.75 -4.12 3.06
N GLU A 30 24.62 -5.41 2.80
CA GLU A 30 23.40 -6.17 2.91
C GLU A 30 23.61 -7.38 3.83
N LYS A 31 22.66 -7.64 4.73
CA LYS A 31 22.72 -8.78 5.65
C LYS A 31 22.32 -10.10 5.01
N GLU A 32 21.45 -10.04 4.00
CA GLU A 32 20.99 -11.22 3.27
C GLU A 32 21.94 -11.56 2.13
N SER A 33 21.86 -12.80 1.66
CA SER A 33 22.69 -13.29 0.53
C SER A 33 22.31 -12.66 -0.81
N THR A 34 21.13 -12.06 -0.92
CA THR A 34 20.61 -11.43 -2.14
C THR A 34 20.01 -10.05 -1.87
N PRO A 35 20.23 -9.07 -2.76
CA PRO A 35 19.60 -7.76 -2.63
C PRO A 35 18.11 -7.80 -2.95
N GLY A 36 17.44 -6.66 -2.74
CA GLY A 36 16.01 -6.45 -3.10
C GLY A 36 15.11 -6.21 -1.90
N GLY A 37 15.50 -6.65 -0.69
CA GLY A 37 14.70 -6.42 0.52
C GLY A 37 13.27 -6.98 0.37
N LEU A 38 12.25 -6.18 0.70
CA LEU A 38 10.85 -6.60 0.66
C LEU A 38 10.31 -6.87 -0.76
N ILE A 39 10.94 -6.32 -1.81
CA ILE A 39 10.48 -6.54 -3.20
C ILE A 39 11.12 -7.78 -3.84
N ARG A 40 11.88 -8.55 -3.09
CA ARG A 40 12.46 -9.80 -3.59
C ARG A 40 11.40 -10.76 -4.08
N CYS A 41 11.74 -11.42 -5.20
CA CYS A 41 10.97 -12.52 -5.72
C CYS A 41 11.85 -13.77 -5.76
N GLU A 42 11.24 -14.92 -5.64
CA GLU A 42 11.87 -16.22 -5.78
C GLU A 42 11.22 -16.97 -6.95
N ARG A 43 12.03 -17.56 -7.80
CA ARG A 43 11.56 -18.39 -8.90
C ARG A 43 11.62 -19.87 -8.50
N VAL A 44 10.47 -20.52 -8.54
CA VAL A 44 10.36 -21.96 -8.27
C VAL A 44 9.75 -22.61 -9.52
N GLY A 45 10.57 -23.34 -10.28
CA GLY A 45 10.19 -23.80 -11.61
C GLY A 45 9.89 -22.62 -12.53
N ASP A 46 8.74 -22.64 -13.19
CA ASP A 46 8.30 -21.57 -14.08
C ASP A 46 7.52 -20.44 -13.38
N ASN A 47 7.31 -20.57 -12.08
CA ASN A 47 6.52 -19.60 -11.31
C ASN A 47 7.40 -18.62 -10.56
N LEU A 48 6.97 -17.35 -10.50
CA LEU A 48 7.60 -16.28 -9.74
C LEU A 48 6.77 -15.99 -8.49
N PHE A 49 7.38 -16.13 -7.32
CA PHE A 49 6.74 -15.86 -6.04
C PHE A 49 7.32 -14.60 -5.41
N HIS A 50 6.46 -13.70 -4.96
CA HIS A 50 6.84 -12.58 -4.10
C HIS A 50 7.03 -13.08 -2.66
N THR A 51 8.18 -12.84 -2.06
CA THR A 51 8.48 -13.31 -0.69
C THR A 51 7.72 -12.54 0.39
N CYS A 52 7.35 -11.29 0.12
CA CYS A 52 6.69 -10.39 1.07
C CYS A 52 5.43 -9.72 0.50
N GLY A 53 4.60 -10.48 -0.21
CA GLY A 53 3.39 -9.94 -0.85
C GLY A 53 3.63 -9.34 -2.23
N GLY A 54 2.57 -9.10 -2.98
CA GLY A 54 2.64 -8.53 -4.33
C GLY A 54 3.04 -7.05 -4.29
N HIS A 55 3.98 -6.66 -5.14
CA HIS A 55 4.43 -5.29 -5.26
C HIS A 55 4.03 -4.70 -6.61
N ILE A 56 3.47 -3.50 -6.58
CA ILE A 56 3.06 -2.75 -7.77
C ILE A 56 3.80 -1.41 -7.73
N PHE A 57 4.44 -1.06 -8.85
CA PHE A 57 5.03 0.26 -8.98
C PHE A 57 3.93 1.29 -9.22
N ASN A 58 3.92 2.33 -8.41
CA ASN A 58 3.03 3.48 -8.56
C ASN A 58 3.71 4.75 -8.02
N SER A 59 3.52 5.87 -8.69
CA SER A 59 3.96 7.18 -8.22
C SER A 59 2.96 8.27 -8.65
N LYS A 60 2.78 9.29 -7.81
CA LYS A 60 2.05 10.51 -8.16
C LYS A 60 2.94 11.56 -8.84
N ARG A 61 4.25 11.35 -8.84
CA ARG A 61 5.25 12.27 -9.43
C ARG A 61 5.58 11.82 -10.84
N GLN A 62 5.32 12.68 -11.82
CA GLN A 62 5.55 12.38 -13.23
C GLN A 62 7.04 12.20 -13.55
N ASP A 63 7.92 13.01 -12.95
CA ASP A 63 9.38 12.88 -13.12
C ASP A 63 9.92 11.51 -12.65
N VAL A 64 9.34 10.94 -11.58
CA VAL A 64 9.69 9.61 -11.09
C VAL A 64 9.17 8.53 -12.05
N LEU A 65 7.95 8.70 -12.58
CA LEU A 65 7.40 7.76 -13.57
C LEU A 65 8.23 7.75 -14.85
N ASP A 66 8.57 8.91 -15.39
CA ASP A 66 9.35 9.04 -16.61
C ASP A 66 10.75 8.45 -16.45
N TRP A 67 11.40 8.75 -15.31
CA TRP A 67 12.70 8.17 -15.00
C TRP A 67 12.61 6.64 -14.87
N PHE A 68 11.62 6.12 -14.15
CA PHE A 68 11.47 4.67 -13.94
C PHE A 68 11.24 3.96 -15.27
N TRP A 69 10.25 4.39 -16.04
CA TRP A 69 9.92 3.76 -17.31
C TRP A 69 11.01 3.89 -18.37
N SER A 70 11.88 4.91 -18.27
CA SER A 70 13.06 5.01 -19.14
C SER A 70 14.10 3.90 -18.93
N LYS A 71 14.01 3.12 -17.85
CA LYS A 71 14.96 2.04 -17.51
C LYS A 71 14.53 0.66 -18.00
N PHE A 72 13.30 0.53 -18.47
CA PHE A 72 12.71 -0.77 -18.75
C PHE A 72 12.06 -0.80 -20.15
N LYS A 73 11.99 -1.99 -20.71
CA LYS A 73 11.16 -2.29 -21.88
C LYS A 73 9.77 -2.68 -21.41
N VAL A 74 8.90 -1.68 -21.27
CA VAL A 74 7.60 -1.82 -20.60
C VAL A 74 6.78 -2.98 -21.16
N GLU A 75 6.70 -3.11 -22.47
CA GLU A 75 5.91 -4.14 -23.15
C GLU A 75 6.44 -5.57 -22.95
N GLU A 76 7.75 -5.72 -22.65
CA GLU A 76 8.39 -7.02 -22.46
C GLU A 76 8.49 -7.41 -20.98
N GLU A 77 8.67 -6.43 -20.09
CA GLU A 77 9.05 -6.65 -18.71
C GLU A 77 7.92 -6.43 -17.71
N PHE A 78 6.82 -5.78 -18.13
CA PHE A 78 5.71 -5.44 -17.25
C PHE A 78 4.37 -5.90 -17.82
N THR A 79 3.50 -6.35 -16.94
CA THR A 79 2.10 -6.64 -17.28
C THR A 79 1.21 -5.66 -16.52
N LYS A 80 0.34 -4.97 -17.26
CA LYS A 80 -0.71 -4.17 -16.64
C LYS A 80 -1.77 -5.11 -16.09
N ALA A 81 -2.02 -5.01 -14.79
CA ALA A 81 -3.08 -5.75 -14.13
C ALA A 81 -4.03 -4.77 -13.43
N ASP A 82 -5.32 -4.96 -13.63
CA ASP A 82 -6.33 -4.24 -12.88
C ASP A 82 -6.42 -4.82 -11.46
N ARG A 83 -6.49 -3.92 -10.48
CA ARG A 83 -6.64 -4.34 -9.09
C ARG A 83 -8.04 -4.87 -8.85
N ASN A 84 -8.16 -6.16 -8.63
CA ASN A 84 -9.39 -6.82 -8.25
C ASN A 84 -9.26 -7.36 -6.82
N SER A 85 -9.45 -6.48 -5.84
CA SER A 85 -9.38 -6.83 -4.42
C SER A 85 -10.78 -6.91 -3.84
N VAL A 86 -10.99 -7.89 -2.96
CA VAL A 86 -12.25 -8.06 -2.23
C VAL A 86 -12.00 -8.12 -0.72
N VAL A 87 -12.99 -7.71 0.05
CA VAL A 87 -13.03 -7.86 1.50
C VAL A 87 -14.00 -9.00 1.83
N TYR A 88 -13.51 -10.02 2.52
CA TYR A 88 -14.36 -11.08 3.06
C TYR A 88 -14.90 -10.65 4.43
N MET A 89 -16.21 -10.46 4.49
CA MET A 89 -16.91 -10.18 5.75
C MET A 89 -17.33 -11.48 6.45
N ASN A 90 -17.66 -11.40 7.74
CA ASN A 90 -17.92 -12.55 8.62
C ASN A 90 -18.92 -13.59 8.11
N ASN A 91 -19.72 -13.32 7.10
CA ASN A 91 -20.69 -14.24 6.50
C ASN A 91 -20.21 -14.82 5.17
N ALA A 92 -18.92 -14.87 4.92
CA ALA A 92 -18.30 -15.23 3.63
C ALA A 92 -18.81 -14.34 2.46
N LYS A 93 -19.36 -13.16 2.78
CA LYS A 93 -19.80 -12.19 1.78
C LYS A 93 -18.58 -11.45 1.24
N GLU A 94 -18.39 -11.51 -0.05
CA GLU A 94 -17.37 -10.77 -0.77
C GLU A 94 -17.87 -9.37 -1.09
N ILE A 95 -17.13 -8.36 -0.62
CA ILE A 95 -17.41 -6.96 -0.92
C ILE A 95 -16.22 -6.43 -1.73
N PRO A 96 -16.42 -5.85 -2.92
CA PRO A 96 -15.33 -5.24 -3.67
C PRO A 96 -14.65 -4.12 -2.88
N TYR A 97 -13.34 -4.00 -3.06
CA TYR A 97 -12.56 -2.92 -2.44
C TYR A 97 -12.48 -1.71 -3.40
N PRO A 98 -12.57 -0.47 -2.91
CA PRO A 98 -12.70 -0.08 -1.51
C PRO A 98 -14.14 -0.22 -0.98
N ILE A 99 -14.26 -0.76 0.23
CA ILE A 99 -15.54 -1.15 0.85
C ILE A 99 -16.52 0.02 1.00
N GLU A 100 -16.04 1.23 1.26
CA GLU A 100 -16.85 2.45 1.41
C GLU A 100 -17.65 2.78 0.16
N ASN A 101 -17.20 2.37 -1.02
CA ASN A 101 -17.92 2.59 -2.28
C ASN A 101 -19.02 1.55 -2.51
N HIS A 102 -19.06 0.50 -1.69
CA HIS A 102 -19.94 -0.64 -1.89
C HIS A 102 -20.89 -0.87 -0.71
N MET A 103 -21.16 0.17 0.07
CA MET A 103 -22.09 0.09 1.21
C MET A 103 -23.50 -0.30 0.83
N TYR A 104 -23.89 -0.10 -0.43
CA TYR A 104 -25.19 -0.54 -0.97
C TYR A 104 -25.38 -2.07 -0.98
N LEU A 105 -24.30 -2.83 -0.84
CA LEU A 105 -24.36 -4.29 -0.74
C LEU A 105 -24.71 -4.79 0.66
N PHE A 106 -24.71 -3.92 1.67
CA PHE A 106 -25.04 -4.28 3.04
C PHE A 106 -26.55 -4.19 3.30
N ASP A 107 -26.99 -4.73 4.44
CA ASP A 107 -28.37 -4.67 4.86
C ASP A 107 -28.84 -3.22 5.11
N ALA A 108 -30.11 -2.95 4.92
CA ALA A 108 -30.69 -1.61 5.01
C ALA A 108 -30.37 -0.89 6.33
N ASP A 109 -30.31 -1.63 7.45
CA ASP A 109 -29.97 -1.05 8.76
C ASP A 109 -28.51 -0.57 8.82
N ILE A 110 -27.59 -1.31 8.22
CA ILE A 110 -26.17 -0.91 8.12
C ILE A 110 -26.04 0.30 7.20
N GLN A 111 -26.70 0.29 6.05
CA GLN A 111 -26.72 1.42 5.13
C GLN A 111 -27.24 2.69 5.81
N LYS A 112 -28.35 2.59 6.54
CA LYS A 112 -28.95 3.72 7.28
C LYS A 112 -28.00 4.29 8.34
N LYS A 113 -27.32 3.42 9.11
CA LYS A 113 -26.33 3.86 10.10
C LYS A 113 -25.16 4.57 9.43
N PHE A 114 -24.64 4.01 8.35
CA PHE A 114 -23.53 4.60 7.59
C PHE A 114 -23.90 5.98 7.01
N ILE A 115 -25.10 6.12 6.42
CA ILE A 115 -25.58 7.41 5.91
C ILE A 115 -25.68 8.43 7.05
N ASN A 116 -26.23 8.03 8.21
CA ASN A 116 -26.32 8.91 9.37
C ASN A 116 -24.94 9.37 9.85
N ASP A 117 -23.94 8.47 9.88
CA ASP A 117 -22.58 8.84 10.23
C ASP A 117 -22.00 9.88 9.25
N LEU A 118 -22.19 9.68 7.94
CA LEU A 118 -21.74 10.65 6.94
C LEU A 118 -22.42 12.01 7.10
N LEU A 119 -23.72 12.02 7.39
CA LEU A 119 -24.46 13.27 7.65
C LEU A 119 -23.93 13.99 8.91
N GLN A 120 -23.54 13.24 9.94
CA GLN A 120 -22.91 13.81 11.13
C GLN A 120 -21.54 14.40 10.83
N ILE A 121 -20.71 13.69 10.04
CA ILE A 121 -19.39 14.19 9.62
C ILE A 121 -19.53 15.52 8.88
N VAL A 122 -20.46 15.62 7.94
CA VAL A 122 -20.68 16.86 7.16
C VAL A 122 -21.21 18.01 8.01
N ARG A 123 -22.00 17.73 9.06
CA ARG A 123 -22.58 18.75 9.95
C ARG A 123 -21.64 19.22 11.05
N ASN A 124 -20.71 18.40 11.44
CA ASN A 124 -19.77 18.71 12.51
C ASN A 124 -18.44 19.21 11.92
N GLU A 125 -18.13 20.48 12.15
CA GLU A 125 -16.78 20.99 12.05
C GLU A 125 -16.00 20.47 13.27
N GLY A 126 -15.66 19.16 13.23
CA GLY A 126 -14.97 18.51 14.34
C GLY A 126 -13.53 19.00 14.51
N ASN A 127 -12.97 18.81 15.68
CA ASN A 127 -11.55 19.04 15.93
C ASN A 127 -10.73 18.14 15.00
N GLU A 128 -9.53 18.59 14.64
CA GLU A 128 -8.54 17.79 13.93
C GLU A 128 -8.28 16.46 14.67
N PRO A 129 -8.29 15.32 13.97
CA PRO A 129 -8.06 14.02 14.59
C PRO A 129 -6.65 13.94 15.18
N THR A 130 -6.52 13.48 16.41
CA THR A 130 -5.27 13.39 17.15
C THR A 130 -4.55 12.06 16.97
N ASN A 131 -5.26 11.06 16.46
CA ASN A 131 -4.76 9.71 16.24
C ASN A 131 -5.45 9.05 15.04
N PHE A 132 -4.94 7.88 14.64
CA PHE A 132 -5.41 7.17 13.46
C PHE A 132 -6.86 6.67 13.58
N GLU A 133 -7.28 6.26 14.77
CA GLU A 133 -8.67 5.85 15.04
C GLU A 133 -9.65 7.01 14.80
N GLU A 134 -9.36 8.17 15.38
CA GLU A 134 -10.15 9.38 15.20
C GLU A 134 -10.17 9.80 13.73
N PHE A 135 -9.02 9.73 13.04
CA PHE A 135 -8.95 10.00 11.61
C PHE A 135 -9.90 9.10 10.81
N LEU A 136 -9.90 7.79 11.09
CA LEU A 136 -10.78 6.86 10.38
C LEU A 136 -12.26 7.12 10.67
N LYS A 137 -12.61 7.42 11.92
CA LYS A 137 -14.00 7.76 12.30
C LYS A 137 -14.46 9.08 11.67
N HIS A 138 -13.59 10.09 11.63
CA HIS A 138 -13.89 11.38 11.00
C HIS A 138 -13.99 11.26 9.47
N ARG A 139 -13.26 10.34 8.86
CA ARG A 139 -13.27 10.20 7.41
C ARG A 139 -14.37 9.29 6.89
N PHE A 140 -14.68 8.21 7.60
CA PHE A 140 -15.53 7.12 7.12
C PHE A 140 -16.76 6.83 7.98
N GLY A 141 -16.84 7.46 9.14
CA GLY A 141 -17.93 7.24 10.09
C GLY A 141 -17.69 6.07 11.05
N LYS A 142 -18.43 6.07 12.14
CA LYS A 142 -18.31 5.07 13.19
C LYS A 142 -18.70 3.66 12.71
N THR A 143 -19.76 3.56 11.93
CA THR A 143 -20.29 2.28 11.43
C THR A 143 -19.22 1.52 10.63
N LEU A 144 -18.60 2.17 9.65
CA LEU A 144 -17.57 1.55 8.82
C LEU A 144 -16.28 1.30 9.61
N TYR A 145 -15.94 2.19 10.54
CA TYR A 145 -14.82 1.99 11.44
C TYR A 145 -14.97 0.71 12.26
N GLU A 146 -16.07 0.54 12.99
CA GLU A 146 -16.30 -0.61 13.87
C GLU A 146 -16.42 -1.94 13.08
N MET A 147 -17.06 -1.89 11.92
CA MET A 147 -17.33 -3.06 11.11
C MET A 147 -16.11 -3.56 10.33
N TYR A 148 -15.25 -2.67 9.86
CA TYR A 148 -14.16 -3.02 8.96
C TYR A 148 -12.79 -2.53 9.43
N PHE A 149 -12.61 -1.21 9.62
CA PHE A 149 -11.27 -0.67 9.86
C PHE A 149 -10.65 -1.14 11.17
N LYS A 150 -11.43 -1.20 12.25
CA LYS A 150 -10.96 -1.64 13.54
C LYS A 150 -10.48 -3.10 13.50
N PRO A 151 -11.31 -4.09 13.15
CA PRO A 151 -10.87 -5.49 13.13
C PRO A 151 -9.76 -5.74 12.11
N TYR A 152 -9.73 -5.03 10.99
CA TYR A 152 -8.65 -5.12 10.02
C TYR A 152 -7.31 -4.66 10.61
N ASN A 153 -7.28 -3.47 11.23
CA ASN A 153 -6.06 -2.93 11.81
C ASN A 153 -5.58 -3.76 13.01
N GLU A 154 -6.47 -4.23 13.87
CA GLU A 154 -6.13 -5.13 14.97
C GLU A 154 -5.53 -6.46 14.47
N LYS A 155 -5.97 -6.95 13.33
CA LYS A 155 -5.41 -8.16 12.70
C LYS A 155 -4.02 -7.93 12.10
N VAL A 156 -3.81 -6.79 11.47
CA VAL A 156 -2.57 -6.50 10.70
C VAL A 156 -1.44 -6.01 11.60
N TRP A 157 -1.76 -5.22 12.63
CA TRP A 157 -0.77 -4.54 13.46
C TRP A 157 -0.58 -5.18 14.85
N ARG A 158 -0.76 -6.47 14.96
CA ARG A 158 -0.52 -7.23 16.19
C ARG A 158 0.94 -7.19 16.63
#